data_75c993dea692fa1afe1b66639a79b07b
#
_entry.id   75c993dea692fa1afe1b66639a79b07b
#
_cell.length_a   1.000
_cell.length_b   1.000
_cell.length_c   1.000
_cell.angle_alpha   90.00
_cell.angle_beta   90.00
_cell.angle_gamma   90.00
#
_symmetry.space_group_name_H-M   'P 1'
#
loop_
_entity.id
_entity.type
_entity.pdbx_description
1 polymer ?
#
loop_
_entity_poly.entity_id
_entity_poly.type
_entity_poly.pdbx_seq_one_letter_code
_entity_poly.pdbx_strand_id
1 'polypeptide(L)'
;FTRNGPFAGRDDERLEDIQRATDDPEVRAVLCSRGGYGMSRIVDRIDLRALKRNPKWYVGYSDITSLHLWLNKVCGIASLHAEMPLNYSDPACSPQYYETMVRALRGDAVPVTWTPPREASFVVSGVVTGGNISLIYSLNGTPAQPDTGGAILFIEEIGEQFYHLDRMLTSMRMTGM
;
A
#
# COMPACT_ATOMS: atom_id res chain seq x y z
N PHE A 1 -14.20 16.07 -8.95
CA PHE A 1 -13.20 15.96 -7.86
C PHE A 1 -13.27 17.22 -7.01
N THR A 2 -13.48 17.05 -5.71
CA THR A 2 -13.45 18.15 -4.73
C THR A 2 -11.99 18.41 -4.30
N ARG A 3 -11.73 19.63 -3.83
CA ARG A 3 -10.40 20.01 -3.30
C ARG A 3 -10.58 20.68 -1.94
N ASN A 4 -9.78 20.27 -0.97
CA ASN A 4 -9.72 20.87 0.36
C ASN A 4 -8.25 21.06 0.77
N GLY A 5 -7.68 22.24 0.51
CA GLY A 5 -6.26 22.47 0.70
C GLY A 5 -5.39 21.49 -0.12
N PRO A 6 -4.51 20.70 0.51
CA PRO A 6 -3.68 19.70 -0.17
C PRO A 6 -4.43 18.40 -0.48
N PHE A 7 -5.67 18.22 0.02
CA PHE A 7 -6.42 16.98 -0.08
C PHE A 7 -7.37 16.96 -1.27
N ALA A 8 -7.66 15.78 -1.77
CA ALA A 8 -8.69 15.52 -2.78
C ALA A 8 -10.09 15.44 -2.12
N GLY A 9 -10.52 16.54 -1.50
CA GLY A 9 -11.76 16.64 -0.74
C GLY A 9 -11.57 16.57 0.77
N ARG A 10 -12.68 16.73 1.52
CA ARG A 10 -12.72 16.56 2.98
C ARG A 10 -12.55 15.07 3.34
N ASP A 11 -12.18 14.81 4.56
CA ASP A 11 -12.00 13.44 5.07
C ASP A 11 -13.29 12.59 4.89
N ASP A 12 -14.46 13.17 5.13
CA ASP A 12 -15.72 12.47 4.98
C ASP A 12 -16.06 12.15 3.51
N GLU A 13 -15.78 13.06 2.59
CA GLU A 13 -15.98 12.84 1.15
C GLU A 13 -15.07 11.70 0.63
N ARG A 14 -13.81 11.68 1.05
CA ARG A 14 -12.85 10.64 0.68
C ARG A 14 -13.21 9.28 1.30
N LEU A 15 -13.67 9.30 2.55
CA LEU A 15 -14.15 8.10 3.24
C LEU A 15 -15.39 7.54 2.53
N GLU A 16 -16.37 8.38 2.16
CA GLU A 16 -17.55 7.94 1.43
C GLU A 16 -17.21 7.30 0.09
N ASP A 17 -16.27 7.89 -0.66
CA ASP A 17 -15.86 7.35 -1.96
C ASP A 17 -15.25 5.94 -1.83
N ILE A 18 -14.32 5.75 -0.90
CA ILE A 18 -13.70 4.44 -0.70
C ILE A 18 -14.68 3.44 -0.08
N GLN A 19 -15.55 3.89 0.82
CA GLN A 19 -16.57 3.03 1.45
C GLN A 19 -17.56 2.51 0.41
N ARG A 20 -18.06 3.38 -0.47
CA ARG A 20 -18.95 2.99 -1.56
C ARG A 20 -18.32 1.91 -2.46
N ALA A 21 -17.06 2.08 -2.84
CA ALA A 21 -16.35 1.06 -3.63
C ALA A 21 -16.10 -0.23 -2.83
N THR A 22 -15.92 -0.12 -1.52
CA THR A 22 -15.74 -1.28 -0.62
C THR A 22 -17.04 -2.09 -0.49
N ASP A 23 -18.18 -1.42 -0.40
CA ASP A 23 -19.48 -2.04 -0.17
C ASP A 23 -20.12 -2.60 -1.43
N ASP A 24 -19.82 -2.04 -2.60
CA ASP A 24 -20.40 -2.45 -3.86
C ASP A 24 -19.96 -3.87 -4.26
N PRO A 25 -20.88 -4.85 -4.34
CA PRO A 25 -20.53 -6.24 -4.67
C PRO A 25 -20.06 -6.43 -6.12
N GLU A 26 -20.36 -5.50 -7.02
CA GLU A 26 -19.95 -5.58 -8.43
C GLU A 26 -18.50 -5.10 -8.64
N VAL A 27 -17.97 -4.31 -7.71
CA VAL A 27 -16.57 -3.86 -7.76
C VAL A 27 -15.64 -5.00 -7.41
N ARG A 28 -14.70 -5.31 -8.31
CA ARG A 28 -13.68 -6.36 -8.15
C ARG A 28 -12.30 -5.79 -7.82
N ALA A 29 -12.04 -4.57 -8.24
CA ALA A 29 -10.78 -3.88 -7.97
C ALA A 29 -11.02 -2.37 -7.79
N VAL A 30 -10.29 -1.78 -6.86
CA VAL A 30 -10.24 -0.35 -6.59
C VAL A 30 -8.86 0.14 -6.97
N LEU A 31 -8.76 0.91 -8.04
CA LEU A 31 -7.54 1.56 -8.47
C LEU A 31 -7.51 2.97 -7.88
N CYS A 32 -6.62 3.20 -6.91
CA CYS A 32 -6.45 4.53 -6.33
C CYS A 32 -5.89 5.46 -7.40
N SER A 33 -6.53 6.61 -7.62
CA SER A 33 -6.20 7.49 -8.76
C SER A 33 -4.81 8.10 -8.66
N ARG A 34 -4.34 8.36 -7.43
CA ARG A 34 -3.01 8.91 -7.11
C ARG A 34 -2.69 8.71 -5.64
N GLY A 35 -1.40 8.82 -5.30
CA GLY A 35 -0.94 9.01 -3.94
C GLY A 35 -1.14 10.45 -3.43
N GLY A 36 -0.26 10.91 -2.60
CA GLY A 36 -0.29 12.23 -1.98
C GLY A 36 -0.23 12.12 -0.46
N TYR A 37 -1.26 12.62 0.22
CA TYR A 37 -1.38 12.51 1.67
C TYR A 37 -2.85 12.47 2.09
N GLY A 38 -3.14 11.71 3.13
CA GLY A 38 -4.42 11.75 3.83
C GLY A 38 -5.12 10.40 4.00
N MET A 39 -4.61 9.30 3.45
CA MET A 39 -5.20 7.98 3.66
C MET A 39 -5.15 7.60 5.14
N SER A 40 -4.06 7.86 5.84
CA SER A 40 -3.91 7.59 7.28
C SER A 40 -4.94 8.33 8.17
N ARG A 41 -5.58 9.40 7.67
CA ARG A 41 -6.61 10.16 8.40
C ARG A 41 -7.98 9.49 8.41
N ILE A 42 -8.21 8.54 7.50
CA ILE A 42 -9.53 7.92 7.28
C ILE A 42 -9.49 6.40 7.32
N VAL A 43 -8.30 5.80 7.27
CA VAL A 43 -8.14 4.35 7.04
C VAL A 43 -8.82 3.50 8.13
N ASP A 44 -8.75 3.91 9.39
CA ASP A 44 -9.34 3.24 10.54
C ASP A 44 -10.87 3.42 10.64
N ARG A 45 -11.43 4.31 9.83
CA ARG A 45 -12.87 4.59 9.74
C ARG A 45 -13.57 3.76 8.66
N ILE A 46 -12.82 3.07 7.80
CA ILE A 46 -13.39 2.25 6.72
C ILE A 46 -14.04 0.99 7.33
N ASP A 47 -15.32 0.78 7.05
CA ASP A 47 -16.01 -0.45 7.43
C ASP A 47 -15.63 -1.58 6.46
N LEU A 48 -14.86 -2.54 6.96
CA LEU A 48 -14.34 -3.66 6.18
C LEU A 48 -15.21 -4.93 6.25
N ARG A 49 -16.41 -4.87 6.83
CA ARG A 49 -17.29 -6.06 6.98
C ARG A 49 -17.73 -6.62 5.64
N ALA A 50 -18.03 -5.76 4.67
CA ALA A 50 -18.37 -6.18 3.30
C ALA A 50 -17.18 -6.87 2.63
N LEU A 51 -15.97 -6.35 2.81
CA LEU A 51 -14.75 -6.85 2.20
C LEU A 51 -14.38 -8.26 2.68
N LYS A 52 -14.69 -8.61 3.94
CA LYS A 52 -14.48 -9.97 4.46
C LYS A 52 -15.35 -11.03 3.75
N ARG A 53 -16.50 -10.62 3.23
CA ARG A 53 -17.42 -11.51 2.48
C ARG A 53 -17.18 -11.48 0.97
N ASN A 54 -16.75 -10.34 0.46
CA ASN A 54 -16.49 -10.11 -0.97
C ASN A 54 -15.14 -9.42 -1.14
N PRO A 55 -14.03 -10.16 -1.02
CA PRO A 55 -12.69 -9.60 -1.15
C PRO A 55 -12.48 -9.03 -2.56
N LYS A 56 -11.78 -7.92 -2.62
CA LYS A 56 -11.44 -7.22 -3.87
C LYS A 56 -10.03 -6.66 -3.79
N TRP A 57 -9.44 -6.43 -4.95
CA TRP A 57 -8.14 -5.82 -5.05
C TRP A 57 -8.17 -4.33 -4.71
N TYR A 58 -7.17 -3.86 -3.98
CA TYR A 58 -6.84 -2.45 -3.85
C TYR A 58 -5.45 -2.23 -4.43
N VAL A 59 -5.34 -1.24 -5.33
CA VAL A 59 -4.14 -1.00 -6.13
C VAL A 59 -3.66 0.43 -5.91
N GLY A 60 -2.38 0.59 -5.64
CA GLY A 60 -1.73 1.89 -5.48
C GLY A 60 -0.41 1.77 -4.75
N TYR A 61 0.25 2.89 -4.50
CA TYR A 61 1.51 2.99 -3.76
C TYR A 61 1.62 4.33 -3.02
N SER A 62 2.75 4.65 -2.41
CA SER A 62 2.94 5.89 -1.66
C SER A 62 1.94 6.00 -0.49
N ASP A 63 1.09 7.04 -0.41
CA ASP A 63 0.07 7.23 0.64
C ASP A 63 -0.86 6.03 0.81
N ILE A 64 -1.07 5.24 -0.26
CA ILE A 64 -1.91 4.04 -0.24
C ILE A 64 -1.29 2.92 0.60
N THR A 65 -0.01 3.01 0.94
CA THR A 65 0.64 2.11 1.91
C THR A 65 -0.18 1.98 3.20
N SER A 66 -0.74 3.08 3.71
CA SER A 66 -1.60 3.06 4.91
C SER A 66 -2.81 2.14 4.75
N LEU A 67 -3.43 2.14 3.56
CA LEU A 67 -4.55 1.25 3.26
C LEU A 67 -4.10 -0.21 3.12
N HIS A 68 -3.00 -0.47 2.42
CA HIS A 68 -2.45 -1.82 2.28
C HIS A 68 -2.17 -2.48 3.62
N LEU A 69 -1.51 -1.76 4.52
CA LEU A 69 -1.20 -2.25 5.86
C LEU A 69 -2.46 -2.51 6.69
N TRP A 70 -3.45 -1.61 6.61
CA TRP A 70 -4.72 -1.76 7.31
C TRP A 70 -5.52 -2.96 6.83
N LEU A 71 -5.64 -3.15 5.51
CA LEU A 71 -6.33 -4.30 4.91
C LEU A 71 -5.67 -5.62 5.28
N ASN A 72 -4.35 -5.67 5.22
CA ASN A 72 -3.59 -6.85 5.63
C ASN A 72 -3.79 -7.14 7.13
N LYS A 73 -3.63 -6.14 7.99
CA LYS A 73 -3.73 -6.28 9.45
C LYS A 73 -5.11 -6.69 9.92
N VAL A 74 -6.17 -6.07 9.41
CA VAL A 74 -7.54 -6.24 9.91
C VAL A 74 -8.28 -7.38 9.22
N CYS A 75 -8.00 -7.60 7.93
CA CYS A 75 -8.72 -8.58 7.11
C CYS A 75 -7.87 -9.75 6.64
N GLY A 76 -6.55 -9.69 6.74
CA GLY A 76 -5.64 -10.67 6.13
C GLY A 76 -5.74 -10.70 4.61
N ILE A 77 -6.11 -9.58 3.99
CA ILE A 77 -6.33 -9.48 2.53
C ILE A 77 -5.09 -8.92 1.88
N ALA A 78 -4.65 -9.57 0.81
CA ALA A 78 -3.60 -9.07 -0.06
C ALA A 78 -4.10 -7.89 -0.90
N SER A 79 -3.18 -6.96 -1.20
CA SER A 79 -3.40 -5.79 -2.05
C SER A 79 -2.19 -5.59 -2.96
N LEU A 80 -2.30 -4.73 -3.96
CA LEU A 80 -1.25 -4.55 -4.95
C LEU A 80 -0.55 -3.21 -4.78
N HIS A 81 0.73 -3.24 -4.43
CA HIS A 81 1.62 -2.09 -4.53
C HIS A 81 2.04 -1.95 -6.00
N ALA A 82 1.32 -1.12 -6.74
CA ALA A 82 1.46 -0.99 -8.20
C ALA A 82 1.06 0.40 -8.68
N GLU A 83 1.35 0.68 -9.96
CA GLU A 83 1.11 1.96 -10.60
C GLU A 83 -0.36 2.42 -10.52
N MET A 84 -0.52 3.72 -10.43
CA MET A 84 -1.82 4.39 -10.30
C MET A 84 -2.20 5.12 -11.60
N PRO A 85 -3.50 5.33 -11.86
CA PRO A 85 -3.99 5.99 -13.08
C PRO A 85 -3.32 7.32 -13.43
N LEU A 86 -2.89 8.10 -12.43
CA LEU A 86 -2.17 9.36 -12.67
C LEU A 86 -0.91 9.15 -13.53
N ASN A 87 -0.24 8.01 -13.39
CA ASN A 87 1.02 7.74 -14.08
C ASN A 87 0.83 7.03 -15.43
N TYR A 88 -0.41 6.66 -15.79
CA TYR A 88 -0.65 5.87 -16.99
C TYR A 88 -0.31 6.58 -18.31
N SER A 89 -0.27 7.89 -18.31
CA SER A 89 0.17 8.69 -19.47
C SER A 89 1.64 9.09 -19.42
N ASP A 90 2.38 8.74 -18.37
CA ASP A 90 3.79 9.04 -18.26
C ASP A 90 4.61 8.14 -19.18
N PRO A 91 5.41 8.69 -20.12
CA PRO A 91 6.28 7.90 -20.99
C PRO A 91 7.32 7.05 -20.24
N ALA A 92 7.65 7.42 -19.01
CA ALA A 92 8.53 6.63 -18.15
C ALA A 92 7.85 5.38 -17.58
N CYS A 93 6.52 5.32 -17.63
CA CYS A 93 5.78 4.15 -17.16
C CYS A 93 5.83 3.04 -18.21
N SER A 94 6.60 2.00 -17.95
CA SER A 94 6.78 0.89 -18.87
C SER A 94 5.48 0.10 -19.07
N PRO A 95 5.14 -0.27 -20.34
CA PRO A 95 4.03 -1.19 -20.62
C PRO A 95 4.09 -2.51 -19.82
N GLN A 96 5.29 -2.98 -19.51
CA GLN A 96 5.51 -4.19 -18.71
C GLN A 96 4.89 -4.08 -17.31
N TYR A 97 4.84 -2.88 -16.72
CA TYR A 97 4.19 -2.68 -15.42
C TYR A 97 2.69 -2.95 -15.46
N TYR A 98 2.03 -2.55 -16.55
CA TYR A 98 0.60 -2.84 -16.74
C TYR A 98 0.33 -4.33 -16.96
N GLU A 99 1.12 -4.98 -17.78
CA GLU A 99 1.01 -6.42 -18.01
C GLU A 99 1.18 -7.19 -16.71
N THR A 100 2.19 -6.81 -15.91
CA THR A 100 2.48 -7.40 -14.61
C THR A 100 1.31 -7.19 -13.64
N MET A 101 0.77 -5.97 -13.57
CA MET A 101 -0.37 -5.65 -12.73
C MET A 101 -1.62 -6.43 -13.16
N VAL A 102 -1.92 -6.49 -14.47
CA VAL A 102 -3.08 -7.24 -14.99
C VAL A 102 -2.96 -8.74 -14.68
N ARG A 103 -1.77 -9.31 -14.79
CA ARG A 103 -1.53 -10.71 -14.41
C ARG A 103 -1.78 -10.93 -12.91
N ALA A 104 -1.25 -10.05 -12.05
CA ALA A 104 -1.49 -10.12 -10.62
C ALA A 104 -2.98 -10.02 -10.27
N LEU A 105 -3.73 -9.09 -10.91
CA LEU A 105 -5.18 -8.95 -10.74
C LEU A 105 -5.96 -10.21 -11.14
N ARG A 106 -5.43 -11.00 -12.06
CA ARG A 106 -6.00 -12.30 -12.47
C ARG A 106 -5.63 -13.44 -11.52
N GLY A 107 -4.76 -13.20 -10.55
CA GLY A 107 -4.28 -14.20 -9.60
C GLY A 107 -3.06 -14.99 -10.06
N ASP A 108 -2.41 -14.56 -11.15
CA ASP A 108 -1.17 -15.18 -11.60
C ASP A 108 -0.02 -14.87 -10.62
N ALA A 109 0.86 -15.83 -10.40
CA ALA A 109 2.12 -15.56 -9.72
C ALA A 109 2.99 -14.63 -10.59
N VAL A 110 3.39 -13.51 -10.03
CA VAL A 110 4.20 -12.50 -10.71
C VAL A 110 5.57 -12.44 -10.03
N PRO A 111 6.62 -13.01 -10.63
CA PRO A 111 7.96 -12.90 -10.09
C PRO A 111 8.48 -11.46 -10.25
N VAL A 112 9.05 -10.92 -9.18
CA VAL A 112 9.84 -9.69 -9.21
C VAL A 112 11.30 -10.07 -9.11
N THR A 113 12.10 -9.61 -10.07
CA THR A 113 13.54 -9.87 -10.11
C THR A 113 14.32 -8.58 -9.95
N TRP A 114 15.37 -8.62 -9.15
CA TRP A 114 16.33 -7.52 -9.02
C TRP A 114 17.74 -8.05 -8.87
N THR A 115 18.72 -7.21 -9.14
CA THR A 115 20.12 -7.54 -8.88
C THR A 115 20.49 -7.02 -7.49
N PRO A 116 20.76 -7.89 -6.52
CA PRO A 116 21.17 -7.45 -5.19
C PRO A 116 22.54 -6.78 -5.24
N PRO A 117 22.83 -5.81 -4.37
CA PRO A 117 24.13 -5.14 -4.32
C PRO A 117 25.28 -6.05 -3.81
N ARG A 118 24.94 -7.19 -3.24
CA ARG A 118 25.86 -8.26 -2.82
C ARG A 118 25.25 -9.61 -3.19
N GLU A 119 26.10 -10.59 -3.48
CA GLU A 119 25.63 -11.97 -3.66
C GLU A 119 24.90 -12.44 -2.41
N ALA A 120 23.69 -12.92 -2.59
CA ALA A 120 22.88 -13.54 -1.55
C ALA A 120 22.64 -15.00 -1.92
N SER A 121 23.01 -15.91 -1.03
CA SER A 121 22.89 -17.36 -1.24
C SER A 121 21.84 -18.00 -0.34
N PHE A 122 20.82 -17.23 0.07
CA PHE A 122 19.75 -17.74 0.93
C PHE A 122 18.38 -17.60 0.25
N VAL A 123 17.47 -18.47 0.63
CA VAL A 123 16.06 -18.42 0.26
C VAL A 123 15.24 -18.21 1.53
N VAL A 124 14.33 -17.27 1.48
CA VAL A 124 13.35 -17.03 2.56
C VAL A 124 11.94 -17.15 2.01
N SER A 125 11.01 -17.56 2.87
CA SER A 125 9.59 -17.61 2.57
C SER A 125 8.83 -16.92 3.68
N GLY A 126 7.84 -16.12 3.32
CA GLY A 126 7.02 -15.39 4.28
C GLY A 126 5.96 -14.54 3.58
N VAL A 127 5.04 -14.01 4.37
CA VAL A 127 4.09 -13.00 3.87
C VAL A 127 4.86 -11.73 3.53
N VAL A 128 4.62 -11.17 2.35
CA VAL A 128 5.19 -9.89 1.95
C VAL A 128 4.31 -8.78 2.50
N THR A 129 4.91 -7.85 3.24
CA THR A 129 4.26 -6.63 3.74
C THR A 129 5.20 -5.45 3.58
N GLY A 130 4.69 -4.23 3.61
CA GLY A 130 5.53 -3.03 3.50
C GLY A 130 4.94 -1.95 2.62
N GLY A 131 5.83 -1.15 2.03
CA GLY A 131 5.52 -0.01 1.16
C GLY A 131 6.41 1.19 1.46
N ASN A 132 5.85 2.39 1.40
CA ASN A 132 6.58 3.62 1.68
C ASN A 132 6.95 3.73 3.16
N ILE A 133 8.27 3.91 3.44
CA ILE A 133 8.78 3.87 4.82
C ILE A 133 8.22 5.00 5.69
N SER A 134 8.01 6.19 5.11
CA SER A 134 7.44 7.32 5.86
C SER A 134 6.02 7.02 6.32
N LEU A 135 5.23 6.30 5.52
CA LEU A 135 3.87 5.87 5.87
C LEU A 135 3.90 4.72 6.90
N ILE A 136 4.78 3.73 6.72
CA ILE A 136 4.98 2.67 7.71
C ILE A 136 5.36 3.28 9.06
N TYR A 137 6.32 4.21 9.06
CA TYR A 137 6.74 4.94 10.25
C TYR A 137 5.60 5.73 10.89
N SER A 138 4.76 6.39 10.10
CA SER A 138 3.62 7.18 10.61
C SER A 138 2.56 6.33 11.30
N LEU A 139 2.47 5.05 10.97
CA LEU A 139 1.54 4.08 11.59
C LEU A 139 2.16 3.33 12.77
N ASN A 140 3.42 3.59 13.08
CA ASN A 140 4.15 2.95 14.18
C ASN A 140 3.46 3.22 15.53
N GLY A 141 3.22 2.17 16.31
CA GLY A 141 2.51 2.26 17.58
C GLY A 141 0.98 2.44 17.45
N THR A 142 0.43 2.41 16.25
CA THR A 142 -1.03 2.46 16.01
C THR A 142 -1.59 1.05 15.77
N PRO A 143 -2.92 0.86 15.79
CA PRO A 143 -3.55 -0.41 15.40
C PRO A 143 -3.24 -0.86 13.96
N ALA A 144 -2.80 0.05 13.10
CA ALA A 144 -2.42 -0.22 11.71
C ALA A 144 -0.94 -0.60 11.53
N GLN A 145 -0.15 -0.60 12.61
CA GLN A 145 1.24 -1.06 12.55
C GLN A 145 1.29 -2.49 12.00
N PRO A 146 2.09 -2.76 10.93
CA PRO A 146 2.20 -4.10 10.38
C PRO A 146 2.81 -5.08 11.39
N ASP A 147 2.40 -6.34 11.29
CA ASP A 147 3.07 -7.44 11.95
C ASP A 147 4.18 -7.95 11.02
N THR A 148 5.42 -7.75 11.43
CA THR A 148 6.59 -8.13 10.64
C THR A 148 7.25 -9.43 11.11
N GLY A 149 6.75 -10.05 12.19
CA GLY A 149 7.26 -11.32 12.70
C GLY A 149 7.14 -12.43 11.66
N GLY A 150 8.27 -12.92 11.12
CA GLY A 150 8.30 -13.94 10.06
C GLY A 150 7.84 -13.46 8.67
N ALA A 151 7.64 -12.15 8.49
CA ALA A 151 7.27 -11.57 7.21
C ALA A 151 8.51 -11.13 6.42
N ILE A 152 8.34 -10.94 5.12
CA ILE A 152 9.28 -10.24 4.25
C ILE A 152 8.83 -8.79 4.19
N LEU A 153 9.57 -7.90 4.84
CA LEU A 153 9.31 -6.48 4.82
C LEU A 153 10.00 -5.83 3.63
N PHE A 154 9.24 -5.29 2.68
CA PHE A 154 9.82 -4.40 1.67
C PHE A 154 9.57 -2.94 2.05
N ILE A 155 10.54 -2.09 1.75
CA ILE A 155 10.43 -0.65 1.98
C ILE A 155 10.90 0.09 0.74
N GLU A 156 10.21 1.18 0.41
CA GLU A 156 10.62 2.11 -0.63
C GLU A 156 10.52 3.54 -0.10
N GLU A 157 11.33 4.42 -0.68
CA GLU A 157 11.31 5.85 -0.38
C GLU A 157 11.94 6.64 -1.51
N ILE A 158 11.49 7.87 -1.71
CA ILE A 158 12.00 8.80 -2.70
C ILE A 158 12.33 10.12 -2.04
N GLY A 159 13.63 10.49 -2.04
CA GLY A 159 14.09 11.83 -1.70
C GLY A 159 14.28 12.12 -0.21
N GLU A 160 14.14 11.13 0.67
CA GLU A 160 14.41 11.34 2.10
C GLU A 160 15.92 11.43 2.41
N GLN A 161 16.25 12.24 3.40
CA GLN A 161 17.62 12.36 3.88
C GLN A 161 18.03 11.12 4.69
N PHE A 162 19.30 10.71 4.62
CA PHE A 162 19.78 9.51 5.31
C PHE A 162 19.50 9.49 6.81
N TYR A 163 19.59 10.63 7.49
CA TYR A 163 19.29 10.70 8.92
C TYR A 163 17.79 10.53 9.21
N HIS A 164 16.90 10.90 8.26
CA HIS A 164 15.47 10.61 8.37
C HIS A 164 15.22 9.10 8.26
N LEU A 165 15.84 8.44 7.28
CA LEU A 165 15.75 6.99 7.11
C LEU A 165 16.25 6.25 8.36
N ASP A 166 17.41 6.65 8.88
CA ASP A 166 17.97 6.05 10.11
C ASP A 166 17.02 6.21 11.31
N ARG A 167 16.44 7.40 11.48
CA ARG A 167 15.47 7.67 12.55
C ARG A 167 14.20 6.81 12.41
N MET A 168 13.65 6.69 11.19
CA MET A 168 12.48 5.87 10.93
C MET A 168 12.75 4.39 11.22
N LEU A 169 13.84 3.85 10.69
CA LEU A 169 14.27 2.47 10.94
C LEU A 169 14.54 2.19 12.42
N THR A 170 15.20 3.15 13.11
CA THR A 170 15.45 3.04 14.55
C THR A 170 14.14 2.99 15.34
N SER A 171 13.17 3.85 15.00
CA SER A 171 11.84 3.85 15.64
C SER A 171 11.10 2.54 15.40
N MET A 172 11.09 2.05 14.16
CA MET A 172 10.45 0.78 13.80
C MET A 172 11.05 -0.37 14.62
N ARG A 173 12.37 -0.45 14.70
CA ARG A 173 13.07 -1.44 15.54
C ARG A 173 12.69 -1.33 17.02
N MET A 174 12.58 -0.11 17.56
CA MET A 174 12.26 0.10 18.99
C MET A 174 10.82 -0.30 19.34
N THR A 175 9.92 -0.30 18.37
CA THR A 175 8.51 -0.71 18.53
C THR A 175 8.25 -2.17 18.13
N GLY A 176 9.31 -2.93 17.83
CA GLY A 176 9.24 -4.37 17.60
C GLY A 176 8.92 -4.78 16.18
N MET A 177 9.12 -3.88 15.22
CA MET A 177 9.10 -4.21 13.80
C MET A 177 10.41 -4.80 13.32
#